data_78afd7516241baa5fe34723f07d7926f
#
_entry.id   78afd7516241baa5fe34723f07d7926f
#
_cell.length_a   1.000
_cell.length_b   1.000
_cell.length_c   1.000
_cell.angle_alpha   90.00
_cell.angle_beta   90.00
_cell.angle_gamma   90.00
#
_symmetry.space_group_name_H-M   'P 1'
#
loop_
_entity.id
_entity.type
_entity.pdbx_description
1 polymer ?
#
loop_
_entity_poly.entity_id
_entity_poly.type
_entity_poly.pdbx_seq_one_letter_code
_entity_poly.pdbx_strand_id
1 'polypeptide(L)'
;MTSADGVAASARAATGAGATGAPVAGSPGGASGDGSDDGVASLFERRAAPLRDFADQAGAVATACHDMAVRFHQGGKLMVFGTGGSSTDAQHVAVEFVHPVIVGKRALPAISLTSDVATVTGVAADQGMAGIFAHQLRYLAEPADIALGISADGNCAGVLAGLLTARELGMLTIALVGGGGGAIAASPAVDHVLVARSGDPRIVKEMHVTAYHVLWELVHVFFEQPGILAPGVVA
;
A
#
# COMPACT_ATOMS: atom_id res chain seq x y z
N MET A 1 -37.52 50.58 -18.84
CA MET A 1 -38.89 50.07 -19.09
C MET A 1 -38.79 48.57 -19.11
N THR A 2 -39.23 47.97 -18.02
CA THR A 2 -40.13 46.83 -17.88
C THR A 2 -39.55 45.48 -18.41
N SER A 3 -39.55 44.38 -17.73
CA SER A 3 -40.35 43.91 -16.59
C SER A 3 -39.63 42.66 -16.01
N ALA A 4 -39.62 42.53 -14.69
CA ALA A 4 -39.42 41.28 -13.97
C ALA A 4 -40.71 40.44 -14.06
N ASP A 5 -40.55 39.13 -13.94
CA ASP A 5 -41.49 38.10 -13.51
C ASP A 5 -41.07 36.77 -14.16
N GLY A 6 -40.87 35.64 -13.53
CA GLY A 6 -41.39 35.10 -12.33
C GLY A 6 -40.85 33.68 -12.25
N VAL A 7 -40.11 33.38 -11.20
CA VAL A 7 -39.69 32.01 -10.86
C VAL A 7 -40.73 31.47 -9.90
N ALA A 8 -41.58 30.60 -10.38
CA ALA A 8 -42.52 29.84 -9.55
C ALA A 8 -41.89 28.49 -9.15
N ALA A 9 -41.84 28.27 -7.86
CA ALA A 9 -41.43 27.03 -7.19
C ALA A 9 -42.29 25.83 -7.65
N SER A 10 -41.62 24.69 -7.85
CA SER A 10 -42.27 23.38 -7.74
C SER A 10 -41.43 22.49 -6.83
N ALA A 11 -41.77 22.56 -5.56
CA ALA A 11 -41.38 21.52 -4.59
C ALA A 11 -42.33 20.33 -4.82
N ARG A 12 -41.80 19.23 -5.33
CA ARG A 12 -42.44 17.92 -5.24
C ARG A 12 -41.68 17.04 -4.27
N ALA A 13 -42.39 16.68 -3.21
CA ALA A 13 -42.02 15.71 -2.20
C ALA A 13 -41.69 14.36 -2.86
N ALA A 14 -40.48 13.88 -2.65
CA ALA A 14 -40.11 12.49 -2.84
C ALA A 14 -40.35 11.77 -1.52
N THR A 15 -41.42 11.00 -1.49
CA THR A 15 -41.76 10.05 -0.44
C THR A 15 -40.71 8.97 -0.33
N GLY A 16 -40.37 8.63 0.92
CA GLY A 16 -39.33 7.70 1.31
C GLY A 16 -39.43 6.32 0.67
N ALA A 17 -38.29 5.84 0.18
CA ALA A 17 -38.03 4.45 0.02
C ALA A 17 -37.10 4.03 1.19
N GLY A 18 -37.64 3.18 2.06
CA GLY A 18 -36.92 2.66 3.22
C GLY A 18 -35.68 1.89 2.76
N ALA A 19 -34.53 2.35 3.16
CA ALA A 19 -33.31 1.56 3.13
C ALA A 19 -33.49 0.43 4.17
N THR A 20 -33.76 -0.77 3.69
CA THR A 20 -33.63 -1.99 4.50
C THR A 20 -32.13 -2.16 4.75
N GLY A 21 -31.70 -1.77 5.93
CA GLY A 21 -30.36 -2.04 6.41
C GLY A 21 -30.14 -3.55 6.41
N ALA A 22 -29.18 -4.00 5.63
CA ALA A 22 -28.65 -5.35 5.80
C ALA A 22 -28.12 -5.47 7.24
N PRO A 23 -28.35 -6.62 7.91
CA PRO A 23 -27.83 -6.79 9.25
C PRO A 23 -26.30 -6.74 9.18
N VAL A 24 -25.73 -5.79 9.91
CA VAL A 24 -24.31 -5.80 10.24
C VAL A 24 -24.04 -7.14 10.90
N ALA A 25 -23.23 -7.98 10.26
CA ALA A 25 -22.80 -9.25 10.81
C ALA A 25 -22.29 -9.00 12.23
N GLY A 26 -22.87 -9.71 13.19
CA GLY A 26 -22.62 -9.54 14.59
C GLY A 26 -21.13 -9.54 14.88
N SER A 27 -20.68 -8.60 15.66
CA SER A 27 -19.36 -8.60 16.26
C SER A 27 -19.10 -10.00 16.82
N PRO A 28 -17.96 -10.63 16.52
CA PRO A 28 -17.60 -11.88 17.19
C PRO A 28 -17.58 -11.57 18.67
N GLY A 29 -18.36 -12.37 19.41
CA GLY A 29 -18.63 -12.18 20.83
C GLY A 29 -17.39 -11.78 21.59
N GLY A 30 -17.55 -10.78 22.46
CA GLY A 30 -16.49 -10.33 23.32
C GLY A 30 -15.88 -11.53 24.03
N ALA A 31 -14.62 -11.83 23.71
CA ALA A 31 -13.81 -12.62 24.61
C ALA A 31 -13.80 -11.83 25.92
N SER A 32 -14.50 -12.33 26.92
CA SER A 32 -14.32 -11.91 28.31
C SER A 32 -12.85 -12.16 28.60
N GLY A 33 -12.04 -11.12 28.47
CA GLY A 33 -10.61 -11.18 28.76
C GLY A 33 -10.47 -11.52 30.23
N ASP A 34 -10.19 -12.77 30.53
CA ASP A 34 -9.47 -13.10 31.72
C ASP A 34 -8.13 -12.37 31.58
N GLY A 35 -7.95 -11.33 32.39
CA GLY A 35 -6.73 -10.50 32.40
C GLY A 35 -5.54 -11.24 33.02
N SER A 36 -5.48 -12.55 32.87
CA SER A 36 -4.36 -13.39 33.26
C SER A 36 -3.23 -13.21 32.25
N ASP A 37 -2.00 -13.33 32.71
CA ASP A 37 -0.77 -13.31 31.87
C ASP A 37 -0.89 -14.30 30.68
N ASP A 38 -1.58 -15.43 30.87
CA ASP A 38 -1.83 -16.42 29.82
C ASP A 38 -2.68 -15.84 28.68
N GLY A 39 -3.69 -15.01 28.99
CA GLY A 39 -4.53 -14.36 27.98
C GLY A 39 -3.72 -13.37 27.12
N VAL A 40 -2.84 -12.60 27.74
CA VAL A 40 -1.95 -11.65 27.04
C VAL A 40 -0.92 -12.41 26.22
N ALA A 41 -0.26 -13.42 26.77
CA ALA A 41 0.72 -14.26 26.07
C ALA A 41 0.14 -14.86 24.77
N SER A 42 -1.12 -15.35 24.82
CA SER A 42 -1.80 -15.91 23.65
C SER A 42 -1.98 -14.92 22.50
N LEU A 43 -2.07 -13.60 22.80
CA LEU A 43 -2.13 -12.57 21.77
C LEU A 43 -0.81 -12.46 20.98
N PHE A 44 0.31 -12.62 21.64
CA PHE A 44 1.63 -12.64 20.97
C PHE A 44 1.85 -13.95 20.21
N GLU A 45 1.49 -15.09 20.79
CA GLU A 45 1.64 -16.41 20.14
C GLU A 45 0.91 -16.51 18.80
N ARG A 46 -0.28 -15.91 18.67
CA ARG A 46 -1.02 -15.87 17.39
C ARG A 46 -0.27 -15.19 16.26
N ARG A 47 0.74 -14.37 16.54
CA ARG A 47 1.58 -13.65 15.58
C ARG A 47 2.78 -14.45 15.12
N ALA A 48 3.20 -15.44 15.92
CA ALA A 48 4.41 -16.20 15.66
C ALA A 48 4.32 -17.06 14.38
N ALA A 49 3.19 -17.71 14.13
CA ALA A 49 3.02 -18.54 12.94
C ALA A 49 2.96 -17.70 11.64
N PRO A 50 2.17 -16.61 11.54
CA PRO A 50 2.19 -15.72 10.38
C PRO A 50 3.56 -15.09 10.12
N LEU A 51 4.32 -14.77 11.16
CA LEU A 51 5.67 -14.22 11.02
C LEU A 51 6.64 -15.25 10.43
N ARG A 52 6.58 -16.50 10.88
CA ARG A 52 7.39 -17.59 10.31
C ARG A 52 7.03 -17.86 8.85
N ASP A 53 5.74 -17.95 8.52
CA ASP A 53 5.27 -18.10 7.13
C ASP A 53 5.75 -16.95 6.22
N PHE A 54 5.79 -15.72 6.75
CA PHE A 54 6.36 -14.61 6.02
C PHE A 54 7.88 -14.75 5.84
N ALA A 55 8.59 -15.22 6.86
CA ALA A 55 10.05 -15.48 6.81
C ALA A 55 10.40 -16.59 5.80
N ASP A 56 9.51 -17.55 5.55
CA ASP A 56 9.69 -18.58 4.52
C ASP A 56 9.74 -17.99 3.09
N GLN A 57 9.29 -16.74 2.90
CA GLN A 57 9.40 -15.99 1.65
C GLN A 57 10.74 -15.21 1.52
N ALA A 58 11.74 -15.48 2.37
CA ALA A 58 13.00 -14.74 2.42
C ALA A 58 13.69 -14.62 1.05
N GLY A 59 13.65 -15.66 0.23
CA GLY A 59 14.20 -15.61 -1.14
C GLY A 59 13.49 -14.59 -2.02
N ALA A 60 12.15 -14.53 -1.99
CA ALA A 60 11.37 -13.55 -2.74
C ALA A 60 11.63 -12.13 -2.23
N VAL A 61 11.71 -11.95 -0.91
CA VAL A 61 12.05 -10.67 -0.28
C VAL A 61 13.43 -10.19 -0.73
N ALA A 62 14.45 -11.07 -0.71
CA ALA A 62 15.81 -10.72 -1.13
C ALA A 62 15.87 -10.31 -2.61
N THR A 63 15.15 -11.02 -3.49
CA THR A 63 15.06 -10.65 -4.92
C THR A 63 14.39 -9.31 -5.11
N ALA A 64 13.27 -9.06 -4.45
CA ALA A 64 12.59 -7.76 -4.51
C ALA A 64 13.50 -6.62 -4.02
N CYS A 65 14.23 -6.81 -2.92
CA CYS A 65 15.17 -5.82 -2.39
C CYS A 65 16.34 -5.54 -3.34
N HIS A 66 16.88 -6.59 -3.97
CA HIS A 66 17.94 -6.42 -4.96
C HIS A 66 17.45 -5.57 -6.15
N ASP A 67 16.27 -5.90 -6.70
CA ASP A 67 15.72 -5.16 -7.82
C ASP A 67 15.37 -3.71 -7.45
N MET A 68 14.87 -3.47 -6.22
CA MET A 68 14.70 -2.12 -5.68
C MET A 68 16.03 -1.37 -5.64
N ALA A 69 17.07 -2.00 -5.10
CA ALA A 69 18.40 -1.39 -4.99
C ALA A 69 18.98 -1.03 -6.37
N VAL A 70 18.79 -1.91 -7.37
CA VAL A 70 19.16 -1.62 -8.77
C VAL A 70 18.44 -0.38 -9.31
N ARG A 71 17.11 -0.28 -9.09
CA ARG A 71 16.33 0.88 -9.55
C ARG A 71 16.75 2.18 -8.86
N PHE A 72 16.95 2.16 -7.54
CA PHE A 72 17.48 3.32 -6.82
C PHE A 72 18.90 3.70 -7.30
N HIS A 73 19.74 2.71 -7.59
CA HIS A 73 21.09 2.95 -8.11
C HIS A 73 21.06 3.59 -9.51
N GLN A 74 20.03 3.32 -10.30
CA GLN A 74 19.76 3.94 -11.59
C GLN A 74 19.10 5.32 -11.49
N GLY A 75 18.88 5.85 -10.28
CA GLY A 75 18.28 7.16 -10.04
C GLY A 75 16.75 7.14 -9.92
N GLY A 76 16.12 5.96 -9.89
CA GLY A 76 14.69 5.82 -9.66
C GLY A 76 14.27 6.19 -8.24
N LYS A 77 12.98 6.49 -8.07
CA LYS A 77 12.33 6.76 -6.77
C LYS A 77 11.28 5.71 -6.44
N LEU A 78 10.99 5.56 -5.16
CA LEU A 78 9.92 4.69 -4.67
C LEU A 78 8.59 5.46 -4.60
N MET A 79 7.56 4.95 -5.26
CA MET A 79 6.20 5.48 -5.22
C MET A 79 5.31 4.47 -4.50
N VAL A 80 4.84 4.84 -3.29
CA VAL A 80 4.10 3.94 -2.42
C VAL A 80 2.64 4.36 -2.34
N PHE A 81 1.74 3.38 -2.37
CA PHE A 81 0.30 3.64 -2.31
C PHE A 81 -0.49 2.49 -1.70
N GLY A 82 -1.60 2.86 -1.07
CA GLY A 82 -2.57 1.97 -0.45
C GLY A 82 -3.77 2.76 0.05
N THR A 83 -4.85 2.11 0.41
CA THR A 83 -6.08 2.77 0.88
C THR A 83 -6.38 2.44 2.34
N GLY A 84 -7.14 3.30 3.03
CA GLY A 84 -7.50 3.10 4.43
C GLY A 84 -6.28 2.94 5.33
N GLY A 85 -6.21 1.86 6.11
CA GLY A 85 -5.05 1.57 6.97
C GLY A 85 -3.73 1.42 6.20
N SER A 86 -3.77 0.94 4.95
CA SER A 86 -2.58 0.84 4.10
C SER A 86 -2.08 2.21 3.60
N SER A 87 -2.89 3.27 3.66
CA SER A 87 -2.43 4.63 3.34
C SER A 87 -1.43 5.14 4.38
N THR A 88 -1.61 4.78 5.65
CA THR A 88 -0.66 5.13 6.71
C THR A 88 0.64 4.35 6.59
N ASP A 89 0.59 3.11 6.10
CA ASP A 89 1.79 2.34 5.78
C ASP A 89 2.55 2.97 4.61
N ALA A 90 1.84 3.40 3.56
CA ALA A 90 2.46 4.07 2.42
C ALA A 90 3.20 5.35 2.83
N GLN A 91 2.65 6.13 3.76
CA GLN A 91 3.31 7.31 4.31
C GLN A 91 4.52 6.93 5.18
N HIS A 92 4.39 5.88 6.00
CA HIS A 92 5.48 5.40 6.84
C HIS A 92 6.64 4.88 6.00
N VAL A 93 6.39 4.04 5.00
CA VAL A 93 7.43 3.59 4.06
C VAL A 93 8.14 4.79 3.43
N ALA A 94 7.41 5.78 2.94
CA ALA A 94 8.02 6.93 2.28
C ALA A 94 8.95 7.69 3.24
N VAL A 95 8.57 7.91 4.50
CA VAL A 95 9.42 8.62 5.46
C VAL A 95 10.65 7.80 5.85
N GLU A 96 10.56 6.47 5.98
CA GLU A 96 11.70 5.60 6.29
C GLU A 96 12.80 5.68 5.22
N PHE A 97 12.42 5.74 3.93
CA PHE A 97 13.38 5.87 2.84
C PHE A 97 13.95 7.29 2.71
N VAL A 98 13.14 8.34 2.87
CA VAL A 98 13.57 9.73 2.73
C VAL A 98 14.36 10.22 3.95
N HIS A 99 14.00 9.77 5.15
CA HIS A 99 14.60 10.20 6.41
C HIS A 99 14.96 8.99 7.28
N PRO A 100 16.03 8.27 6.93
CA PRO A 100 16.47 7.10 7.68
C PRO A 100 16.68 7.40 9.16
N VAL A 101 16.08 6.58 10.03
CA VAL A 101 16.22 6.71 11.49
C VAL A 101 17.60 6.21 12.01
N ILE A 102 18.30 5.44 11.18
CA ILE A 102 19.66 4.93 11.52
C ILE A 102 20.71 5.89 10.97
N VAL A 103 21.54 6.41 11.88
CA VAL A 103 22.62 7.32 11.53
C VAL A 103 23.60 6.66 10.54
N GLY A 104 23.95 7.39 9.48
CA GLY A 104 24.89 6.93 8.45
C GLY A 104 24.24 6.19 7.28
N LYS A 105 22.95 5.89 7.33
CA LYS A 105 22.24 5.34 6.16
C LYS A 105 21.88 6.45 5.15
N ARG A 106 22.01 6.13 3.85
CA ARG A 106 21.70 7.06 2.77
C ARG A 106 20.19 7.30 2.68
N ALA A 107 19.76 8.55 2.56
CA ALA A 107 18.39 8.89 2.17
C ALA A 107 18.15 8.45 0.71
N LEU A 108 17.04 7.78 0.46
CA LEU A 108 16.61 7.34 -0.87
C LEU A 108 15.30 8.03 -1.25
N PRO A 109 15.11 8.44 -2.52
CA PRO A 109 13.95 9.19 -2.92
C PRO A 109 12.68 8.31 -2.85
N ALA A 110 11.69 8.76 -2.07
CA ALA A 110 10.42 8.08 -1.93
C ALA A 110 9.26 9.08 -1.79
N ILE A 111 8.09 8.72 -2.30
CA ILE A 111 6.87 9.51 -2.20
C ILE A 111 5.67 8.62 -1.92
N SER A 112 4.82 9.03 -0.99
CA SER A 112 3.51 8.41 -0.79
C SER A 112 2.45 9.12 -1.64
N LEU A 113 1.77 8.38 -2.52
CA LEU A 113 0.66 8.89 -3.34
C LEU A 113 -0.64 9.12 -2.55
N THR A 114 -0.59 8.95 -1.22
CA THR A 114 -1.72 9.18 -0.32
C THR A 114 -1.60 10.49 0.47
N SER A 115 -0.50 11.23 0.30
CA SER A 115 -0.21 12.40 1.13
C SER A 115 -0.86 13.67 0.64
N ASP A 116 -1.08 13.82 -0.67
CA ASP A 116 -1.78 14.97 -1.25
C ASP A 116 -3.29 14.73 -1.26
N VAL A 117 -3.96 15.19 -0.21
CA VAL A 117 -5.40 15.05 -0.03
C VAL A 117 -6.19 15.73 -1.15
N ALA A 118 -5.70 16.87 -1.68
CA ALA A 118 -6.37 17.59 -2.75
C ALA A 118 -6.39 16.76 -4.04
N THR A 119 -5.25 16.21 -4.43
CA THR A 119 -5.16 15.32 -5.60
C THR A 119 -5.99 14.05 -5.40
N VAL A 120 -5.87 13.38 -4.25
CA VAL A 120 -6.65 12.16 -3.96
C VAL A 120 -8.15 12.40 -4.05
N THR A 121 -8.65 13.47 -3.41
CA THR A 121 -10.09 13.77 -3.40
C THR A 121 -10.59 14.27 -4.74
N GLY A 122 -9.82 15.11 -5.45
CA GLY A 122 -10.17 15.61 -6.77
C GLY A 122 -10.27 14.49 -7.80
N VAL A 123 -9.27 13.62 -7.88
CA VAL A 123 -9.29 12.46 -8.78
C VAL A 123 -10.41 11.48 -8.41
N ALA A 124 -10.62 11.26 -7.10
CA ALA A 124 -11.70 10.37 -6.64
C ALA A 124 -13.09 10.88 -7.05
N ALA A 125 -13.32 12.20 -7.02
CA ALA A 125 -14.56 12.81 -7.44
C ALA A 125 -14.81 12.70 -8.96
N ASP A 126 -13.75 12.78 -9.76
CA ASP A 126 -13.81 12.78 -11.22
C ASP A 126 -13.74 11.36 -11.83
N GLN A 127 -12.83 10.52 -11.35
CA GLN A 127 -12.51 9.20 -11.90
C GLN A 127 -12.86 8.02 -10.96
N GLY A 128 -13.38 8.32 -9.77
CA GLY A 128 -13.65 7.33 -8.73
C GLY A 128 -12.39 6.92 -7.96
N MET A 129 -12.60 6.26 -6.81
CA MET A 129 -11.53 5.81 -5.92
C MET A 129 -10.54 4.83 -6.58
N ALA A 130 -10.96 4.10 -7.59
CA ALA A 130 -10.08 3.18 -8.31
C ALA A 130 -9.03 3.90 -9.16
N GLY A 131 -9.28 5.14 -9.57
CA GLY A 131 -8.38 5.91 -10.44
C GLY A 131 -7.26 6.66 -9.72
N ILE A 132 -7.33 6.84 -8.40
CA ILE A 132 -6.49 7.80 -7.66
C ILE A 132 -4.98 7.57 -7.78
N PHE A 133 -4.53 6.33 -7.81
CA PHE A 133 -3.10 6.01 -7.93
C PHE A 133 -2.65 5.94 -9.38
N ALA A 134 -3.44 5.31 -10.25
CA ALA A 134 -3.16 5.24 -11.68
C ALA A 134 -3.03 6.64 -12.31
N HIS A 135 -3.87 7.59 -11.90
CA HIS A 135 -3.80 8.98 -12.35
C HIS A 135 -2.46 9.61 -11.97
N GLN A 136 -2.08 9.55 -10.69
CA GLN A 136 -0.85 10.16 -10.21
C GLN A 136 0.40 9.55 -10.86
N LEU A 137 0.43 8.21 -11.02
CA LEU A 137 1.55 7.51 -11.66
C LEU A 137 1.77 8.00 -13.10
N ARG A 138 0.71 8.20 -13.90
CA ARG A 138 0.85 8.69 -15.29
C ARG A 138 1.54 10.04 -15.43
N TYR A 139 1.51 10.88 -14.39
CA TYR A 139 2.08 12.21 -14.43
C TYR A 139 3.38 12.37 -13.63
N LEU A 140 3.65 11.46 -12.69
CA LEU A 140 4.77 11.60 -11.75
C LEU A 140 5.84 10.52 -11.91
N ALA A 141 5.52 9.40 -12.58
CA ALA A 141 6.42 8.27 -12.65
C ALA A 141 7.31 8.27 -13.89
N GLU A 142 8.50 7.72 -13.70
CA GLU A 142 9.47 7.43 -14.74
C GLU A 142 9.73 5.92 -14.82
N PRO A 143 10.20 5.38 -15.96
CA PRO A 143 10.42 3.93 -16.13
C PRO A 143 11.41 3.32 -15.11
N ALA A 144 12.34 4.11 -14.60
CA ALA A 144 13.32 3.67 -13.60
C ALA A 144 12.73 3.54 -12.18
N ASP A 145 11.51 4.04 -11.97
CA ASP A 145 10.90 4.10 -10.64
C ASP A 145 10.38 2.73 -10.16
N ILE A 146 10.04 2.69 -8.89
CA ILE A 146 9.51 1.55 -8.17
C ILE A 146 8.09 1.87 -7.71
N ALA A 147 7.13 1.01 -8.01
CA ALA A 147 5.76 1.08 -7.50
C ALA A 147 5.56 0.04 -6.41
N LEU A 148 5.25 0.47 -5.19
CA LEU A 148 4.91 -0.40 -4.07
C LEU A 148 3.43 -0.22 -3.70
N GLY A 149 2.60 -1.20 -4.06
CA GLY A 149 1.19 -1.24 -3.71
C GLY A 149 0.94 -2.04 -2.42
N ILE A 150 0.17 -1.48 -1.49
CA ILE A 150 -0.17 -2.14 -0.22
C ILE A 150 -1.67 -2.36 -0.14
N SER A 151 -2.10 -3.63 0.07
CA SER A 151 -3.50 -4.01 0.18
C SER A 151 -3.71 -5.06 1.28
N ALA A 152 -4.62 -4.79 2.21
CA ALA A 152 -4.88 -5.66 3.36
C ALA A 152 -5.38 -7.07 2.99
N ASP A 153 -5.99 -7.23 1.83
CA ASP A 153 -6.58 -8.50 1.35
C ASP A 153 -6.22 -8.85 -0.11
N GLY A 154 -5.42 -7.99 -0.75
CA GLY A 154 -5.04 -8.14 -2.15
C GLY A 154 -6.16 -7.84 -3.18
N ASN A 155 -7.29 -7.25 -2.77
CA ASN A 155 -8.43 -6.99 -3.65
C ASN A 155 -8.76 -5.50 -3.85
N CYS A 156 -7.93 -4.59 -3.37
CA CYS A 156 -8.15 -3.17 -3.56
C CYS A 156 -8.02 -2.76 -5.04
N ALA A 157 -9.14 -2.40 -5.68
CA ALA A 157 -9.19 -2.04 -7.10
C ALA A 157 -8.26 -0.86 -7.45
N GLY A 158 -8.14 0.14 -6.56
CA GLY A 158 -7.24 1.27 -6.78
C GLY A 158 -5.76 0.88 -6.75
N VAL A 159 -5.38 -0.04 -5.85
CA VAL A 159 -4.01 -0.56 -5.79
C VAL A 159 -3.71 -1.40 -7.02
N LEU A 160 -4.62 -2.28 -7.44
CA LEU A 160 -4.46 -3.06 -8.66
C LEU A 160 -4.32 -2.16 -9.90
N ALA A 161 -5.19 -1.16 -10.05
CA ALA A 161 -5.12 -0.21 -11.17
C ALA A 161 -3.80 0.58 -11.18
N GLY A 162 -3.29 0.96 -10.00
CA GLY A 162 -1.98 1.58 -9.86
C GLY A 162 -0.85 0.67 -10.34
N LEU A 163 -0.83 -0.60 -9.89
CA LEU A 163 0.20 -1.57 -10.28
C LEU A 163 0.15 -1.89 -11.80
N LEU A 164 -1.05 -2.02 -12.38
CA LEU A 164 -1.22 -2.17 -13.83
C LEU A 164 -0.62 -0.99 -14.59
N THR A 165 -0.96 0.23 -14.17
CA THR A 165 -0.41 1.45 -14.79
C THR A 165 1.10 1.54 -14.61
N ALA A 166 1.63 1.21 -13.43
CA ALA A 166 3.07 1.19 -13.19
C ALA A 166 3.80 0.22 -14.12
N ARG A 167 3.22 -0.96 -14.34
CA ARG A 167 3.75 -1.95 -15.30
C ARG A 167 3.78 -1.42 -16.74
N GLU A 168 2.70 -0.77 -17.18
CA GLU A 168 2.60 -0.12 -18.49
C GLU A 168 3.68 0.95 -18.69
N LEU A 169 4.05 1.66 -17.60
CA LEU A 169 5.08 2.68 -17.60
C LEU A 169 6.52 2.13 -17.50
N GLY A 170 6.71 0.81 -17.36
CA GLY A 170 8.02 0.16 -17.25
C GLY A 170 8.65 0.20 -15.85
N MET A 171 7.88 0.59 -14.84
CA MET A 171 8.33 0.60 -13.45
C MET A 171 8.53 -0.83 -12.92
N LEU A 172 9.36 -0.97 -11.89
CA LEU A 172 9.37 -2.17 -11.06
C LEU A 172 8.11 -2.19 -10.18
N THR A 173 7.37 -3.30 -10.18
CA THR A 173 6.11 -3.42 -9.45
C THR A 173 6.22 -4.41 -8.29
N ILE A 174 5.90 -3.96 -7.09
CA ILE A 174 5.93 -4.76 -5.85
C ILE A 174 4.59 -4.63 -5.15
N ALA A 175 4.08 -5.71 -4.60
CA ALA A 175 2.87 -5.71 -3.80
C ALA A 175 3.09 -6.35 -2.42
N LEU A 176 2.68 -5.63 -1.35
CA LEU A 176 2.46 -6.19 -0.03
C LEU A 176 0.97 -6.45 0.13
N VAL A 177 0.60 -7.72 0.23
CA VAL A 177 -0.81 -8.14 0.27
C VAL A 177 -1.09 -9.07 1.44
N GLY A 178 -2.31 -9.03 1.94
CA GLY A 178 -2.73 -9.91 3.02
C GLY A 178 -3.60 -11.07 2.56
N GLY A 179 -3.94 -11.95 3.51
CA GLY A 179 -4.82 -13.10 3.29
C GLY A 179 -4.26 -14.08 2.26
N GLY A 180 -4.99 -14.35 1.21
CA GLY A 180 -4.56 -15.21 0.10
C GLY A 180 -3.92 -14.45 -1.06
N GLY A 181 -3.67 -13.15 -0.93
CA GLY A 181 -3.09 -12.31 -1.97
C GLY A 181 -4.07 -11.73 -2.99
N GLY A 182 -5.27 -12.28 -3.09
CA GLY A 182 -6.37 -11.75 -3.92
C GLY A 182 -6.05 -11.57 -5.39
N ALA A 183 -6.77 -10.66 -6.04
CA ALA A 183 -6.61 -10.32 -7.46
C ALA A 183 -5.24 -9.70 -7.76
N ILE A 184 -4.61 -9.03 -6.81
CA ILE A 184 -3.30 -8.41 -6.97
C ILE A 184 -2.23 -9.49 -7.14
N ALA A 185 -2.23 -10.51 -6.27
CA ALA A 185 -1.27 -11.61 -6.37
C ALA A 185 -1.44 -12.47 -7.63
N ALA A 186 -2.66 -12.54 -8.17
CA ALA A 186 -2.95 -13.25 -9.41
C ALA A 186 -2.61 -12.44 -10.68
N SER A 187 -2.25 -11.16 -10.54
CA SER A 187 -1.99 -10.27 -11.67
C SER A 187 -0.57 -10.48 -12.22
N PRO A 188 -0.41 -10.72 -13.54
CA PRO A 188 0.91 -10.82 -14.19
C PRO A 188 1.63 -9.46 -14.27
N ALA A 189 0.97 -8.37 -13.87
CA ALA A 189 1.55 -7.04 -13.86
C ALA A 189 2.41 -6.76 -12.62
N VAL A 190 2.48 -7.68 -11.66
CA VAL A 190 3.24 -7.51 -10.42
C VAL A 190 4.47 -8.40 -10.45
N ASP A 191 5.65 -7.78 -10.46
CA ASP A 191 6.94 -8.48 -10.51
C ASP A 191 7.22 -9.24 -9.21
N HIS A 192 6.94 -8.62 -8.05
CA HIS A 192 7.15 -9.23 -6.74
C HIS A 192 5.90 -9.12 -5.87
N VAL A 193 5.42 -10.25 -5.41
CA VAL A 193 4.27 -10.33 -4.49
C VAL A 193 4.73 -10.94 -3.17
N LEU A 194 4.58 -10.18 -2.08
CA LEU A 194 4.89 -10.61 -0.73
C LEU A 194 3.58 -10.73 0.06
N VAL A 195 3.25 -11.94 0.51
CA VAL A 195 1.92 -12.25 1.07
C VAL A 195 1.99 -12.45 2.58
N ALA A 196 1.32 -11.61 3.33
CA ALA A 196 1.08 -11.80 4.77
C ALA A 196 -0.13 -12.71 4.99
N ARG A 197 0.11 -14.03 5.09
CA ARG A 197 -0.95 -15.04 5.21
C ARG A 197 -1.54 -15.06 6.62
N SER A 198 -2.60 -14.28 6.82
CA SER A 198 -3.41 -14.27 8.04
C SER A 198 -4.85 -13.88 7.72
N GLY A 199 -5.80 -14.47 8.41
CA GLY A 199 -7.21 -14.06 8.40
C GLY A 199 -7.51 -12.89 9.36
N ASP A 200 -6.55 -12.50 10.21
CA ASP A 200 -6.70 -11.36 11.12
C ASP A 200 -6.07 -10.10 10.49
N PRO A 201 -6.86 -9.06 10.14
CA PRO A 201 -6.35 -7.87 9.49
C PRO A 201 -5.34 -7.08 10.35
N ARG A 202 -5.37 -7.23 11.67
CA ARG A 202 -4.38 -6.62 12.56
C ARG A 202 -3.02 -7.27 12.40
N ILE A 203 -2.99 -8.60 12.31
CA ILE A 203 -1.76 -9.37 12.09
C ILE A 203 -1.22 -9.09 10.68
N VAL A 204 -2.08 -9.04 9.65
CA VAL A 204 -1.67 -8.62 8.30
C VAL A 204 -0.98 -7.26 8.33
N LYS A 205 -1.58 -6.29 9.01
CA LYS A 205 -0.99 -4.95 9.18
C LYS A 205 0.40 -4.99 9.83
N GLU A 206 0.55 -5.75 10.91
CA GLU A 206 1.81 -5.92 11.62
C GLU A 206 2.88 -6.61 10.74
N MET A 207 2.46 -7.58 9.93
CA MET A 207 3.36 -8.24 8.98
C MET A 207 3.79 -7.29 7.86
N HIS A 208 2.89 -6.43 7.35
CA HIS A 208 3.26 -5.41 6.37
C HIS A 208 4.29 -4.44 6.96
N VAL A 209 4.10 -4.00 8.22
CA VAL A 209 5.08 -3.15 8.92
C VAL A 209 6.44 -3.85 8.99
N THR A 210 6.48 -5.09 9.41
CA THR A 210 7.72 -5.89 9.45
C THR A 210 8.34 -6.01 8.05
N ALA A 211 7.52 -6.32 7.04
CA ALA A 211 7.96 -6.49 5.66
C ALA A 211 8.68 -5.26 5.13
N TYR A 212 8.07 -4.07 5.22
CA TYR A 212 8.71 -2.89 4.64
C TYR A 212 9.92 -2.40 5.43
N HIS A 213 10.03 -2.67 6.73
CA HIS A 213 11.28 -2.44 7.47
C HIS A 213 12.39 -3.39 7.00
N VAL A 214 12.07 -4.67 6.75
CA VAL A 214 13.03 -5.61 6.15
C VAL A 214 13.43 -5.19 4.74
N LEU A 215 12.47 -4.74 3.90
CA LEU A 215 12.78 -4.20 2.58
C LEU A 215 13.75 -3.01 2.68
N TRP A 216 13.48 -2.07 3.57
CA TRP A 216 14.33 -0.91 3.81
C TRP A 216 15.75 -1.33 4.23
N GLU A 217 15.87 -2.22 5.19
CA GLU A 217 17.16 -2.71 5.72
C GLU A 217 17.98 -3.39 4.62
N LEU A 218 17.38 -4.34 3.89
CA LEU A 218 18.08 -5.10 2.85
C LEU A 218 18.47 -4.25 1.64
N VAL A 219 17.65 -3.29 1.23
CA VAL A 219 18.03 -2.33 0.18
C VAL A 219 19.31 -1.61 0.57
N HIS A 220 19.45 -1.16 1.83
CA HIS A 220 20.67 -0.51 2.31
C HIS A 220 21.86 -1.48 2.39
N VAL A 221 21.63 -2.75 2.75
CA VAL A 221 22.69 -3.78 2.70
C VAL A 221 23.24 -3.94 1.29
N PHE A 222 22.39 -3.95 0.24
CA PHE A 222 22.86 -4.02 -1.15
C PHE A 222 23.69 -2.80 -1.55
N PHE A 223 23.35 -1.61 -1.06
CA PHE A 223 24.13 -0.39 -1.32
C PHE A 223 25.49 -0.40 -0.64
N GLU A 224 25.64 -1.10 0.49
CA GLU A 224 26.88 -1.19 1.26
C GLU A 224 27.83 -2.28 0.74
N GLN A 225 27.37 -3.16 -0.15
CA GLN A 225 28.17 -4.25 -0.70
C GLN A 225 28.79 -3.87 -2.06
N PRO A 226 30.12 -3.62 -2.13
CA PRO A 226 30.79 -3.26 -3.36
C PRO A 226 30.60 -4.33 -4.46
N GLY A 227 30.25 -3.93 -5.66
CA GLY A 227 30.22 -4.79 -6.84
C GLY A 227 28.97 -5.64 -7.03
N ILE A 228 27.98 -5.58 -6.12
CA ILE A 228 26.68 -6.27 -6.29
C ILE A 228 25.77 -5.49 -7.24
N LEU A 229 25.76 -4.18 -7.14
CA LEU A 229 25.04 -3.31 -8.07
C LEU A 229 25.94 -2.97 -9.25
N ALA A 230 25.42 -3.07 -10.49
CA ALA A 230 26.16 -2.67 -11.69
C ALA A 230 26.63 -1.20 -11.57
N PRO A 231 27.75 -0.80 -12.22
CA PRO A 231 28.20 0.59 -12.20
C PRO A 231 27.07 1.50 -12.70
N GLY A 232 26.45 2.23 -11.81
CA GLY A 232 25.41 3.18 -12.15
C GLY A 232 25.97 4.58 -12.28
N VAL A 233 25.20 5.47 -12.88
CA VAL A 233 25.51 6.88 -12.90
C VAL A 233 25.45 7.40 -11.47
N VAL A 234 26.62 7.73 -10.91
CA VAL A 234 26.69 8.41 -9.62
C VAL A 234 26.22 9.84 -9.86
N ALA A 235 25.03 10.15 -9.34
CA ALA A 235 24.55 11.53 -9.31
C ALA A 235 25.11 12.25 -8.06
#